data_0a10721eaf46fc54dc2bd98e1ffa80d4
#
_entry.id   0a10721eaf46fc54dc2bd98e1ffa80d4
#
_cell.length_a   1.000
_cell.length_b   1.000
_cell.length_c   1.000
_cell.angle_alpha   90.00
_cell.angle_beta   90.00
_cell.angle_gamma   90.00
#
_symmetry.space_group_name_H-M   'P 1'
#
loop_
_entity.id
_entity.type
_entity.pdbx_description
1 polymer ?
#
loop_
_entity_poly.entity_id
_entity_poly.type
_entity_poly.pdbx_seq_one_letter_code
_entity_poly.pdbx_strand_id
1 'polypeptide(L)'
;ANADGATYTCTPSDSGKVGDYSAKTAPVVLPVNTPGYSASAAPGEFSYDSVAEYLEAGFVYLQPGLRGRSSMGGTAENQSYSGGAPWGVTDLKAAIRYCRFNAGLLPGDMENVYTFGMSGGGAQSALAGATGDSPLYTPYLEAIGAAMTTAKGKEISDAVTGSMCWCPITSLDEADEAYEWNMGQFASANSRAEGTFGAQLSKDLAAAYAEYINALKLKNGKTALKLEESSDGVYQAGSYYDYLLSVTETSLNNFLADTTFPYTETQMAQFPGGSTGGMGGAAGAKPTDAGAA
;
A
#
# COMPACT_ATOMS: atom_id res chain seq x y z
N ALA A 1 -9.19 -20.00 25.12
CA ALA A 1 -10.19 -18.98 24.76
C ALA A 1 -11.57 -19.58 25.02
N ASN A 2 -12.38 -18.94 25.82
CA ASN A 2 -13.78 -19.31 26.01
C ASN A 2 -14.61 -18.44 25.10
N ALA A 3 -15.37 -19.06 24.19
CA ALA A 3 -16.29 -18.37 23.33
C ALA A 3 -17.72 -18.59 23.84
N ASP A 4 -18.25 -17.64 24.55
CA ASP A 4 -19.67 -17.58 24.92
C ASP A 4 -20.41 -16.52 24.07
N GLY A 5 -20.14 -16.58 22.78
CA GLY A 5 -20.79 -15.76 21.76
C GLY A 5 -20.16 -14.41 21.43
N ALA A 6 -19.26 -13.82 22.23
CA ALA A 6 -18.59 -12.55 21.89
C ALA A 6 -17.38 -12.16 22.73
N THR A 7 -17.02 -12.89 23.78
CA THR A 7 -15.94 -12.49 24.69
C THR A 7 -14.85 -13.55 24.74
N TYR A 8 -13.61 -13.14 24.41
CA TYR A 8 -12.44 -13.97 24.55
C TYR A 8 -11.58 -13.44 25.69
N THR A 9 -11.24 -14.30 26.64
CA THR A 9 -10.26 -13.96 27.66
C THR A 9 -8.92 -14.61 27.30
N CYS A 10 -7.91 -13.79 27.04
CA CYS A 10 -6.54 -14.23 26.76
C CYS A 10 -5.62 -13.79 27.88
N THR A 11 -4.76 -14.70 28.33
CA THR A 11 -3.71 -14.38 29.30
C THR A 11 -2.38 -14.73 28.67
N PRO A 12 -1.48 -13.76 28.46
CA PRO A 12 -0.15 -14.04 27.95
C PRO A 12 0.62 -14.97 28.88
N SER A 13 1.35 -15.92 28.32
CA SER A 13 2.22 -16.80 29.11
C SER A 13 3.55 -16.11 29.39
N ASP A 14 3.85 -15.84 30.66
CA ASP A 14 5.13 -15.21 31.05
C ASP A 14 6.33 -16.14 30.87
N SER A 15 6.12 -17.45 30.74
CA SER A 15 7.17 -18.46 30.56
C SER A 15 7.36 -18.95 29.13
N GLY A 16 6.44 -18.60 28.24
CA GLY A 16 6.50 -19.01 26.84
C GLY A 16 7.64 -18.31 26.10
N LYS A 17 8.37 -19.07 25.27
CA LYS A 17 9.42 -18.56 24.38
C LYS A 17 9.33 -19.25 23.03
N VAL A 18 9.67 -18.49 21.97
CA VAL A 18 9.94 -19.01 20.63
C VAL A 18 11.30 -18.46 20.21
N GLY A 19 12.29 -19.33 20.06
CA GLY A 19 13.67 -18.91 19.88
C GLY A 19 14.13 -18.03 21.05
N ASP A 20 14.64 -16.83 20.72
CA ASP A 20 15.11 -15.86 21.72
C ASP A 20 13.99 -14.93 22.24
N TYR A 21 12.79 -15.01 21.68
CA TYR A 21 11.68 -14.13 22.01
C TYR A 21 10.77 -14.70 23.11
N SER A 22 10.32 -13.83 23.97
CA SER A 22 9.30 -14.08 24.99
C SER A 22 8.06 -13.24 24.73
N ALA A 23 6.98 -13.45 25.48
CA ALA A 23 5.79 -12.62 25.40
C ALA A 23 6.04 -11.12 25.65
N LYS A 24 7.19 -10.73 26.20
CA LYS A 24 7.57 -9.33 26.47
C LYS A 24 8.55 -8.75 25.46
N THR A 25 9.25 -9.60 24.71
CA THR A 25 10.32 -9.18 23.78
C THR A 25 10.02 -9.51 22.33
N ALA A 26 8.93 -10.20 22.06
CA ALA A 26 8.53 -10.57 20.71
C ALA A 26 8.23 -9.31 19.88
N PRO A 27 8.85 -9.14 18.70
CA PRO A 27 8.49 -8.05 17.81
C PRO A 27 7.04 -8.17 17.34
N VAL A 28 6.43 -7.02 17.06
CA VAL A 28 5.04 -6.95 16.59
C VAL A 28 5.02 -6.65 15.12
N VAL A 29 4.29 -7.42 14.35
CA VAL A 29 4.11 -7.22 12.90
C VAL A 29 2.66 -6.91 12.58
N LEU A 30 2.45 -5.87 11.75
CA LEU A 30 1.15 -5.44 11.27
C LEU A 30 1.10 -5.54 9.75
N PRO A 31 0.31 -6.45 9.20
CA PRO A 31 0.04 -6.48 7.76
C PRO A 31 -0.84 -5.31 7.35
N VAL A 32 -0.48 -4.65 6.26
CA VAL A 32 -1.30 -3.63 5.60
C VAL A 32 -1.86 -4.24 4.33
N ASN A 33 -2.97 -4.93 4.47
CA ASN A 33 -3.59 -5.68 3.37
C ASN A 33 -4.69 -4.87 2.67
N THR A 34 -4.29 -3.84 1.95
CA THR A 34 -5.19 -2.89 1.28
C THR A 34 -4.89 -2.78 -0.22
N PRO A 35 -5.04 -3.87 -0.99
CA PRO A 35 -4.75 -3.87 -2.42
C PRO A 35 -5.59 -2.81 -3.14
N GLY A 36 -4.96 -2.00 -4.00
CA GLY A 36 -5.65 -0.90 -4.68
C GLY A 36 -6.30 0.11 -3.73
N TYR A 37 -5.80 0.24 -2.51
CA TYR A 37 -6.38 1.07 -1.43
C TYR A 37 -7.81 0.67 -1.03
N SER A 38 -8.20 -0.58 -1.22
CA SER A 38 -9.47 -1.11 -0.70
C SER A 38 -9.44 -1.19 0.83
N ALA A 39 -10.62 -1.22 1.44
CA ALA A 39 -10.72 -1.46 2.88
C ALA A 39 -10.25 -2.88 3.23
N SER A 40 -9.68 -3.04 4.41
CA SER A 40 -9.34 -4.32 5.01
C SER A 40 -10.10 -4.47 6.32
N ALA A 41 -10.93 -5.50 6.42
CA ALA A 41 -11.61 -5.81 7.67
C ALA A 41 -10.63 -6.50 8.65
N ALA A 42 -10.81 -6.23 9.95
CA ALA A 42 -10.20 -7.07 10.96
C ALA A 42 -10.78 -8.49 10.86
N PRO A 43 -10.00 -9.55 11.10
CA PRO A 43 -10.50 -10.92 11.08
C PRO A 43 -11.64 -11.10 12.09
N GLY A 44 -12.73 -11.76 11.68
CA GLY A 44 -13.83 -12.13 12.58
C GLY A 44 -13.50 -13.30 13.49
N GLU A 45 -12.55 -14.14 13.06
CA GLU A 45 -12.13 -15.34 13.78
C GLU A 45 -10.61 -15.48 13.75
N PHE A 46 -10.06 -16.08 14.80
CA PHE A 46 -8.65 -16.45 14.83
C PHE A 46 -8.42 -17.74 14.05
N SER A 47 -7.45 -17.73 13.14
CA SER A 47 -6.97 -18.91 12.44
C SER A 47 -5.46 -19.03 12.61
N TYR A 48 -5.02 -20.10 13.29
CA TYR A 48 -3.58 -20.36 13.48
C TYR A 48 -2.87 -20.53 12.14
N ASP A 49 -3.44 -21.33 11.24
CA ASP A 49 -2.79 -21.67 9.96
C ASP A 49 -2.51 -20.45 9.09
N SER A 50 -3.33 -19.41 9.19
CA SER A 50 -3.14 -18.19 8.43
C SER A 50 -1.98 -17.30 8.92
N VAL A 51 -1.48 -17.53 10.12
CA VAL A 51 -0.44 -16.72 10.78
C VAL A 51 0.68 -17.56 11.39
N ALA A 52 0.66 -18.88 11.15
CA ALA A 52 1.58 -19.84 11.77
C ALA A 52 3.04 -19.46 11.58
N GLU A 53 3.44 -19.10 10.37
CA GLU A 53 4.83 -18.74 10.05
C GLU A 53 5.37 -17.57 10.88
N TYR A 54 4.52 -16.59 11.21
CA TYR A 54 4.90 -15.46 12.05
C TYR A 54 5.00 -15.87 13.52
N LEU A 55 4.05 -16.66 14.00
CA LEU A 55 4.04 -17.14 15.39
C LEU A 55 5.19 -18.11 15.65
N GLU A 56 5.50 -18.99 14.71
CA GLU A 56 6.61 -19.95 14.77
C GLU A 56 7.97 -19.23 14.70
N ALA A 57 8.04 -18.09 14.03
CA ALA A 57 9.21 -17.22 14.03
C ALA A 57 9.32 -16.35 15.31
N GLY A 58 8.33 -16.41 16.20
CA GLY A 58 8.33 -15.69 17.48
C GLY A 58 7.80 -14.26 17.42
N PHE A 59 7.06 -13.91 16.37
CA PHE A 59 6.44 -12.59 16.24
C PHE A 59 5.02 -12.58 16.84
N VAL A 60 4.58 -11.40 17.26
CA VAL A 60 3.17 -11.11 17.54
C VAL A 60 2.56 -10.53 16.26
N TYR A 61 1.50 -11.16 15.77
CA TYR A 61 0.82 -10.74 14.55
C TYR A 61 -0.47 -10.01 14.90
N LEU A 62 -0.58 -8.74 14.49
CA LEU A 62 -1.75 -7.89 14.73
C LEU A 62 -2.33 -7.43 13.40
N GLN A 63 -3.60 -7.71 13.16
CA GLN A 63 -4.29 -7.35 11.94
C GLN A 63 -5.42 -6.35 12.22
N PRO A 64 -5.17 -5.05 12.12
CA PRO A 64 -6.20 -4.03 12.29
C PRO A 64 -7.15 -3.99 11.09
N GLY A 65 -8.39 -3.56 11.33
CA GLY A 65 -9.27 -3.11 10.26
C GLY A 65 -8.83 -1.71 9.78
N LEU A 66 -8.81 -1.51 8.47
CA LEU A 66 -8.37 -0.25 7.85
C LEU A 66 -9.44 0.22 6.86
N ARG A 67 -9.78 1.49 6.90
CA ARG A 67 -10.65 2.10 5.87
C ARG A 67 -9.91 2.17 4.54
N GLY A 68 -10.65 2.05 3.48
CA GLY A 68 -10.16 2.15 2.11
C GLY A 68 -10.85 3.25 1.32
N ARG A 69 -10.41 3.43 0.08
CA ARG A 69 -10.86 4.49 -0.84
C ARG A 69 -12.39 4.56 -1.05
N SER A 70 -13.10 3.48 -0.79
CA SER A 70 -14.56 3.40 -0.99
C SER A 70 -15.33 3.24 0.33
N SER A 71 -14.68 3.43 1.47
CA SER A 71 -15.35 3.25 2.77
C SER A 71 -16.40 4.31 3.00
N MET A 72 -17.53 3.85 3.50
CA MET A 72 -18.66 4.69 3.89
C MET A 72 -18.88 4.58 5.39
N GLY A 73 -19.23 5.69 6.02
CA GLY A 73 -19.61 5.76 7.44
C GLY A 73 -21.08 6.17 7.58
N GLY A 74 -21.56 6.15 8.82
CA GLY A 74 -22.95 6.53 9.14
C GLY A 74 -23.91 5.35 9.16
N THR A 75 -25.19 5.65 9.13
CA THR A 75 -26.28 4.66 9.09
C THR A 75 -26.72 4.40 7.66
N ALA A 76 -27.52 3.34 7.44
CA ALA A 76 -28.10 3.04 6.13
C ALA A 76 -28.92 4.22 5.53
N GLU A 77 -29.48 5.07 6.40
CA GLU A 77 -30.30 6.23 6.01
C GLU A 77 -29.45 7.50 5.80
N ASN A 78 -28.28 7.59 6.45
CA ASN A 78 -27.39 8.75 6.40
C ASN A 78 -25.94 8.29 6.20
N GLN A 79 -25.67 7.68 5.06
CA GLN A 79 -24.32 7.30 4.68
C GLN A 79 -23.51 8.52 4.30
N SER A 80 -22.29 8.60 4.81
CA SER A 80 -21.31 9.61 4.43
C SER A 80 -20.00 8.93 4.01
N TYR A 81 -19.31 9.54 3.04
CA TYR A 81 -18.00 9.07 2.65
C TYR A 81 -17.01 9.22 3.79
N SER A 82 -16.39 8.12 4.19
CA SER A 82 -15.45 8.06 5.31
C SER A 82 -14.08 7.51 4.90
N GLY A 83 -13.93 7.19 3.62
CA GLY A 83 -12.70 6.65 3.03
C GLY A 83 -11.77 7.73 2.49
N GLY A 84 -10.90 7.32 1.57
CA GLY A 84 -9.90 8.20 0.95
C GLY A 84 -8.70 8.48 1.84
N ALA A 85 -7.79 9.32 1.31
CA ALA A 85 -6.64 9.79 2.08
C ALA A 85 -7.08 10.86 3.09
N PRO A 86 -6.49 10.91 4.30
CA PRO A 86 -5.41 10.04 4.80
C PRO A 86 -5.92 8.88 5.69
N TRP A 87 -7.19 8.51 5.60
CA TRP A 87 -7.87 7.70 6.62
C TRP A 87 -7.27 6.30 6.81
N GLY A 88 -6.87 5.59 5.74
CA GLY A 88 -6.26 4.27 5.90
C GLY A 88 -4.97 4.27 6.72
N VAL A 89 -4.11 5.27 6.49
CA VAL A 89 -2.88 5.46 7.28
C VAL A 89 -3.20 5.95 8.69
N THR A 90 -4.23 6.79 8.86
CA THR A 90 -4.70 7.24 10.18
C THR A 90 -5.17 6.05 11.01
N ASP A 91 -5.94 5.14 10.44
CA ASP A 91 -6.41 3.92 11.11
C ASP A 91 -5.22 3.04 11.55
N LEU A 92 -4.23 2.88 10.68
CA LEU A 92 -3.01 2.13 11.01
C LEU A 92 -2.24 2.77 12.17
N LYS A 93 -2.07 4.08 12.15
CA LYS A 93 -1.44 4.85 13.25
C LYS A 93 -2.24 4.72 14.55
N ALA A 94 -3.57 4.82 14.47
CA ALA A 94 -4.45 4.63 15.63
C ALA A 94 -4.34 3.22 16.22
N ALA A 95 -4.22 2.20 15.38
CA ALA A 95 -4.00 0.82 15.83
C ALA A 95 -2.66 0.67 16.57
N ILE A 96 -1.58 1.26 16.06
CA ILE A 96 -0.27 1.27 16.74
C ILE A 96 -0.37 1.96 18.09
N ARG A 97 -0.99 3.15 18.15
CA ARG A 97 -1.23 3.87 19.41
C ARG A 97 -2.07 3.08 20.41
N TYR A 98 -3.13 2.40 19.94
CA TYR A 98 -3.95 1.53 20.75
C TYR A 98 -3.13 0.38 21.38
N CYS A 99 -2.27 -0.25 20.59
CA CYS A 99 -1.40 -1.31 21.09
C CYS A 99 -0.43 -0.79 22.15
N ARG A 100 0.17 0.36 21.95
CA ARG A 100 1.06 1.01 22.92
C ARG A 100 0.34 1.47 24.19
N PHE A 101 -0.88 1.99 24.05
CA PHE A 101 -1.72 2.32 25.21
C PHE A 101 -2.01 1.09 26.08
N ASN A 102 -2.19 -0.07 25.45
CA ASN A 102 -2.51 -1.34 26.09
C ASN A 102 -1.30 -2.27 26.24
N ALA A 103 -0.06 -1.79 26.14
CA ALA A 103 1.14 -2.61 26.16
C ALA A 103 1.28 -3.52 27.40
N GLY A 104 0.70 -3.12 28.54
CA GLY A 104 0.67 -3.95 29.74
C GLY A 104 -0.29 -5.13 29.70
N LEU A 105 -1.21 -5.17 28.72
CA LEU A 105 -2.23 -6.19 28.56
C LEU A 105 -1.98 -7.11 27.35
N LEU A 106 -1.19 -6.65 26.40
CA LEU A 106 -0.91 -7.35 25.15
C LEU A 106 0.45 -8.03 25.21
N PRO A 107 0.62 -9.21 24.57
CA PRO A 107 1.93 -9.79 24.37
C PRO A 107 2.69 -9.00 23.30
N GLY A 108 4.01 -9.02 23.36
CA GLY A 108 4.93 -8.39 22.42
C GLY A 108 5.55 -7.11 22.96
N ASP A 109 6.64 -6.72 22.32
CA ASP A 109 7.30 -5.45 22.53
C ASP A 109 6.65 -4.39 21.65
N MET A 110 5.74 -3.60 22.22
CA MET A 110 5.00 -2.56 21.51
C MET A 110 5.86 -1.37 21.09
N GLU A 111 7.12 -1.31 21.51
CA GLU A 111 8.10 -0.35 20.99
C GLU A 111 8.80 -0.89 19.72
N ASN A 112 8.73 -2.21 19.48
CA ASN A 112 9.37 -2.88 18.36
C ASN A 112 8.33 -3.36 17.33
N VAL A 113 7.78 -2.40 16.58
CA VAL A 113 6.64 -2.58 15.67
C VAL A 113 7.09 -2.45 14.21
N TYR A 114 6.69 -3.40 13.39
CA TYR A 114 6.95 -3.40 11.95
C TYR A 114 5.64 -3.45 11.18
N THR A 115 5.56 -2.64 10.13
CA THR A 115 4.48 -2.70 9.14
C THR A 115 4.98 -3.34 7.86
N PHE A 116 4.12 -4.03 7.13
CA PHE A 116 4.46 -4.57 5.84
C PHE A 116 3.24 -4.64 4.92
N GLY A 117 3.47 -4.50 3.62
CA GLY A 117 2.38 -4.54 2.66
C GLY A 117 2.85 -4.46 1.22
N MET A 118 1.92 -4.72 0.30
CA MET A 118 2.17 -4.70 -1.14
C MET A 118 1.22 -3.74 -1.84
N SER A 119 1.67 -3.09 -2.93
CA SER A 119 0.89 -2.18 -3.76
C SER A 119 0.29 -1.03 -2.93
N GLY A 120 -1.03 -0.87 -2.85
CA GLY A 120 -1.67 0.09 -1.96
C GLY A 120 -1.33 -0.13 -0.48
N GLY A 121 -1.21 -1.38 -0.04
CA GLY A 121 -0.73 -1.72 1.30
C GLY A 121 0.75 -1.39 1.51
N GLY A 122 1.57 -1.57 0.47
CA GLY A 122 2.98 -1.16 0.47
C GLY A 122 3.12 0.34 0.64
N ALA A 123 2.30 1.13 -0.06
CA ALA A 123 2.29 2.58 0.07
C ALA A 123 1.87 3.05 1.47
N GLN A 124 0.81 2.47 2.02
CA GLN A 124 0.37 2.81 3.39
C GLN A 124 1.41 2.40 4.45
N SER A 125 2.07 1.25 4.25
CA SER A 125 3.20 0.82 5.10
C SER A 125 4.38 1.79 5.01
N ALA A 126 4.73 2.24 3.80
CA ALA A 126 5.78 3.24 3.57
C ALA A 126 5.45 4.58 4.25
N LEU A 127 4.20 5.04 4.12
CA LEU A 127 3.74 6.25 4.78
C LEU A 127 3.77 6.14 6.30
N ALA A 128 3.38 4.99 6.88
CA ALA A 128 3.50 4.77 8.31
C ALA A 128 4.95 4.89 8.78
N GLY A 129 5.90 4.32 8.03
CA GLY A 129 7.33 4.43 8.33
C GLY A 129 7.91 5.83 8.19
N ALA A 130 7.51 6.54 7.13
CA ALA A 130 8.06 7.86 6.82
C ALA A 130 7.44 9.00 7.66
N THR A 131 6.25 8.81 8.20
CA THR A 131 5.46 9.86 8.86
C THR A 131 5.18 9.59 10.34
N GLY A 132 6.04 8.82 11.01
CA GLY A 132 5.92 8.60 12.46
C GLY A 132 5.83 9.92 13.22
N ASP A 133 4.83 10.03 14.11
CA ASP A 133 4.55 11.20 14.93
C ASP A 133 4.36 12.52 14.18
N SER A 134 4.04 12.45 12.87
CA SER A 134 3.80 13.65 12.08
C SER A 134 2.56 14.41 12.58
N PRO A 135 2.71 15.72 12.89
CA PRO A 135 1.59 16.54 13.37
C PRO A 135 0.46 16.71 12.33
N LEU A 136 0.73 16.41 11.06
CA LEU A 136 -0.30 16.46 10.01
C LEU A 136 -1.41 15.44 10.23
N TYR A 137 -1.14 14.33 10.93
CA TYR A 137 -2.14 13.32 11.28
C TYR A 137 -2.90 13.60 12.58
N THR A 138 -2.42 14.55 13.42
CA THR A 138 -3.03 14.84 14.72
C THR A 138 -4.54 15.12 14.63
N PRO A 139 -5.03 16.01 13.76
CA PRO A 139 -6.47 16.30 13.68
C PRO A 139 -7.32 15.07 13.31
N TYR A 140 -6.77 14.20 12.47
CA TYR A 140 -7.46 12.99 12.05
C TYR A 140 -7.47 11.92 13.15
N LEU A 141 -6.37 11.77 13.88
CA LEU A 141 -6.27 10.87 15.03
C LEU A 141 -7.22 11.27 16.15
N GLU A 142 -7.29 12.57 16.47
CA GLU A 142 -8.23 13.12 17.45
C GLU A 142 -9.68 12.91 17.02
N ALA A 143 -9.99 13.14 15.74
CA ALA A 143 -11.34 12.98 15.21
C ALA A 143 -11.90 11.54 15.35
N ILE A 144 -11.03 10.53 15.34
CA ILE A 144 -11.43 9.12 15.53
C ILE A 144 -11.25 8.64 16.98
N GLY A 145 -10.85 9.51 17.90
CA GLY A 145 -10.63 9.17 19.30
C GLY A 145 -9.44 8.25 19.54
N ALA A 146 -8.38 8.36 18.73
CA ALA A 146 -7.15 7.60 18.92
C ALA A 146 -6.50 7.92 20.26
N ALA A 147 -5.77 6.97 20.82
CA ALA A 147 -5.04 7.14 22.08
C ALA A 147 -3.85 8.11 21.87
N MET A 148 -4.02 9.37 22.21
CA MET A 148 -2.98 10.39 22.07
C MET A 148 -1.99 10.38 23.24
N THR A 149 -2.47 10.07 24.44
CA THR A 149 -1.68 10.04 25.67
C THR A 149 -2.00 8.83 26.51
N THR A 150 -1.03 8.38 27.32
CA THR A 150 -1.25 7.38 28.36
C THR A 150 -2.12 7.97 29.50
N ALA A 151 -2.61 7.12 30.39
CA ALA A 151 -3.32 7.54 31.59
C ALA A 151 -2.50 8.48 32.49
N LYS A 152 -1.17 8.52 32.34
CA LYS A 152 -0.25 9.42 33.05
C LYS A 152 0.09 10.69 32.28
N GLY A 153 -0.56 10.93 31.14
CA GLY A 153 -0.35 12.10 30.30
C GLY A 153 0.91 12.08 29.44
N LYS A 154 1.61 10.94 29.34
CA LYS A 154 2.74 10.81 28.41
C LYS A 154 2.19 10.62 27.00
N GLU A 155 2.73 11.33 26.02
CA GLU A 155 2.40 11.17 24.59
C GLU A 155 2.69 9.73 24.13
N ILE A 156 1.80 9.20 23.26
CA ILE A 156 1.95 7.91 22.62
C ILE A 156 2.37 8.13 21.18
N SER A 157 3.51 7.58 20.83
CA SER A 157 4.04 7.61 19.48
C SER A 157 3.29 6.65 18.54
N ASP A 158 3.25 6.93 17.25
CA ASP A 158 2.87 5.97 16.19
C ASP A 158 4.04 5.65 15.25
N ALA A 159 5.24 6.10 15.56
CA ALA A 159 6.43 5.76 14.81
C ALA A 159 6.70 4.25 14.88
N VAL A 160 7.04 3.64 13.76
CA VAL A 160 7.34 2.21 13.67
C VAL A 160 8.85 1.98 13.58
N THR A 161 9.30 0.79 14.00
CA THR A 161 10.71 0.38 13.92
C THR A 161 11.15 0.17 12.48
N GLY A 162 10.25 -0.32 11.63
CA GLY A 162 10.51 -0.51 10.22
C GLY A 162 9.27 -0.76 9.40
N SER A 163 9.40 -0.56 8.09
CA SER A 163 8.37 -0.82 7.10
C SER A 163 8.95 -1.66 5.97
N MET A 164 8.29 -2.78 5.65
CA MET A 164 8.60 -3.59 4.48
C MET A 164 7.57 -3.32 3.40
N CYS A 165 8.01 -2.76 2.28
CA CYS A 165 7.13 -2.25 1.24
C CYS A 165 7.43 -2.93 -0.09
N TRP A 166 6.50 -3.74 -0.57
CA TRP A 166 6.60 -4.34 -1.90
C TRP A 166 5.81 -3.51 -2.91
N CYS A 167 6.47 -3.15 -4.01
CA CYS A 167 5.91 -2.30 -5.08
C CYS A 167 4.99 -1.18 -4.54
N PRO A 168 5.46 -0.34 -3.61
CA PRO A 168 4.64 0.71 -3.02
C PRO A 168 4.25 1.72 -4.09
N ILE A 169 2.98 2.11 -4.11
CA ILE A 169 2.51 3.21 -4.97
C ILE A 169 2.81 4.51 -4.22
N THR A 170 3.77 5.26 -4.71
CA THR A 170 4.17 6.56 -4.16
C THR A 170 3.80 7.68 -5.12
N SER A 171 3.90 8.93 -4.67
CA SER A 171 3.65 10.12 -5.51
C SER A 171 2.25 10.11 -6.14
N LEU A 172 1.23 9.89 -5.32
CA LEU A 172 -0.17 9.82 -5.78
C LEU A 172 -0.71 11.16 -6.25
N ASP A 173 -0.12 12.25 -5.80
CA ASP A 173 -0.39 13.61 -6.23
C ASP A 173 -0.13 13.81 -7.73
N GLU A 174 0.86 13.09 -8.29
CA GLU A 174 1.21 13.15 -9.72
C GLU A 174 0.84 11.86 -10.49
N ALA A 175 0.10 10.93 -9.86
CA ALA A 175 -0.14 9.61 -10.43
C ALA A 175 -1.02 9.63 -11.67
N ASP A 176 -2.06 10.48 -11.70
CA ASP A 176 -2.96 10.58 -12.84
C ASP A 176 -2.24 11.19 -14.04
N GLU A 177 -1.43 12.21 -13.83
CA GLU A 177 -0.58 12.84 -14.87
C GLU A 177 0.41 11.83 -15.44
N ALA A 178 1.10 11.08 -14.55
CA ALA A 178 2.04 10.04 -14.94
C ALA A 178 1.36 8.92 -15.76
N TYR A 179 0.15 8.51 -15.37
CA TYR A 179 -0.61 7.52 -16.11
C TYR A 179 -1.03 8.02 -17.48
N GLU A 180 -1.56 9.23 -17.57
CA GLU A 180 -2.00 9.80 -18.86
C GLU A 180 -0.80 10.05 -19.77
N TRP A 181 0.34 10.47 -19.25
CA TRP A 181 1.58 10.51 -20.00
C TRP A 181 2.04 9.14 -20.51
N ASN A 182 2.06 8.13 -19.65
CA ASN A 182 2.62 6.82 -19.99
C ASN A 182 1.69 5.97 -20.86
N MET A 183 0.38 6.07 -20.66
CA MET A 183 -0.62 5.21 -21.28
C MET A 183 -1.75 5.98 -21.98
N GLY A 184 -2.28 7.00 -21.34
CA GLY A 184 -3.52 7.65 -21.76
C GLY A 184 -3.38 8.43 -23.06
N GLN A 185 -2.27 9.13 -23.27
CA GLN A 185 -2.04 9.92 -24.49
C GLN A 185 -2.01 9.10 -25.79
N PHE A 186 -1.85 7.78 -25.68
CA PHE A 186 -1.88 6.85 -26.82
C PHE A 186 -3.25 6.20 -27.03
N ALA A 187 -4.18 6.38 -26.10
CA ALA A 187 -5.50 5.77 -26.17
C ALA A 187 -6.45 6.68 -26.97
N SER A 188 -7.21 6.07 -27.90
CA SER A 188 -8.14 6.77 -28.79
C SER A 188 -9.54 6.17 -28.79
N ALA A 189 -9.90 5.37 -27.78
CA ALA A 189 -11.19 4.70 -27.69
C ALA A 189 -11.94 5.05 -26.40
N ASN A 190 -13.22 4.79 -26.37
CA ASN A 190 -14.12 5.02 -25.22
C ASN A 190 -14.07 6.48 -24.73
N SER A 191 -13.77 6.69 -23.45
CA SER A 191 -13.69 8.01 -22.84
C SER A 191 -12.57 8.89 -23.40
N ARG A 192 -11.60 8.30 -24.15
CA ARG A 192 -10.50 9.01 -24.81
C ARG A 192 -10.67 9.07 -26.35
N ALA A 193 -11.89 8.79 -26.86
CA ALA A 193 -12.18 8.98 -28.27
C ALA A 193 -12.03 10.46 -28.68
N GLU A 194 -11.61 10.70 -29.90
CA GLU A 194 -11.40 12.05 -30.42
C GLU A 194 -12.63 12.95 -30.20
N GLY A 195 -12.42 14.20 -29.81
CA GLY A 195 -13.47 15.16 -29.50
C GLY A 195 -14.17 14.99 -28.17
N THR A 196 -13.81 14.00 -27.35
CA THR A 196 -14.37 13.84 -26.00
C THR A 196 -13.62 14.69 -24.98
N PHE A 197 -14.29 15.00 -23.86
CA PHE A 197 -13.65 15.62 -22.69
C PHE A 197 -12.49 14.78 -22.16
N GLY A 198 -12.66 13.45 -22.11
CA GLY A 198 -11.62 12.54 -21.64
C GLY A 198 -10.36 12.55 -22.51
N ALA A 199 -10.50 12.72 -23.84
CA ALA A 199 -9.35 12.87 -24.73
C ALA A 199 -8.58 14.17 -24.47
N GLN A 200 -9.29 15.28 -24.23
CA GLN A 200 -8.65 16.55 -23.92
C GLN A 200 -7.97 16.50 -22.54
N LEU A 201 -8.66 15.99 -21.52
CA LEU A 201 -8.11 15.84 -20.18
C LEU A 201 -6.84 14.98 -20.17
N SER A 202 -6.83 13.87 -20.94
CA SER A 202 -5.65 13.01 -21.07
C SER A 202 -4.45 13.77 -21.63
N LYS A 203 -4.66 14.60 -22.65
CA LYS A 203 -3.59 15.44 -23.22
C LYS A 203 -3.09 16.50 -22.23
N ASP A 204 -4.01 17.15 -21.53
CA ASP A 204 -3.68 18.18 -20.57
C ASP A 204 -2.86 17.60 -19.40
N LEU A 205 -3.24 16.42 -18.89
CA LEU A 205 -2.50 15.72 -17.85
C LEU A 205 -1.12 15.22 -18.32
N ALA A 206 -1.02 14.70 -19.55
CA ALA A 206 0.28 14.32 -20.12
C ALA A 206 1.23 15.52 -20.26
N ALA A 207 0.70 16.69 -20.65
CA ALA A 207 1.45 17.94 -20.70
C ALA A 207 1.90 18.39 -19.30
N ALA A 208 1.01 18.36 -18.31
CA ALA A 208 1.30 18.70 -16.93
C ALA A 208 2.41 17.79 -16.36
N TYR A 209 2.38 16.48 -16.65
CA TYR A 209 3.46 15.59 -16.28
C TYR A 209 4.81 16.00 -16.88
N ALA A 210 4.85 16.41 -18.13
CA ALA A 210 6.08 16.87 -18.75
C ALA A 210 6.62 18.16 -18.09
N GLU A 211 5.73 19.08 -17.71
CA GLU A 211 6.11 20.26 -16.94
C GLU A 211 6.67 19.87 -15.56
N TYR A 212 6.00 18.97 -14.85
CA TYR A 212 6.45 18.45 -13.56
C TYR A 212 7.85 17.82 -13.65
N ILE A 213 8.07 16.87 -14.57
CA ILE A 213 9.37 16.22 -14.79
C ILE A 213 10.46 17.25 -15.11
N ASN A 214 10.17 18.21 -15.96
CA ASN A 214 11.11 19.26 -16.33
C ASN A 214 11.44 20.21 -15.16
N ALA A 215 10.47 20.46 -14.27
CA ALA A 215 10.67 21.28 -13.08
C ALA A 215 11.57 20.60 -12.04
N LEU A 216 11.61 19.26 -12.01
CA LEU A 216 12.51 18.49 -11.13
C LEU A 216 14.00 18.64 -11.49
N LYS A 217 14.31 19.14 -12.70
CA LYS A 217 15.70 19.35 -13.17
C LYS A 217 16.57 18.11 -13.05
N LEU A 218 16.01 16.96 -13.39
CA LEU A 218 16.67 15.66 -13.33
C LEU A 218 17.93 15.63 -14.22
N LYS A 219 18.89 14.80 -13.83
CA LYS A 219 20.14 14.64 -14.58
C LYS A 219 20.56 13.18 -14.62
N ASN A 220 21.15 12.78 -15.75
CA ASN A 220 21.97 11.58 -15.85
C ASN A 220 23.44 12.01 -15.91
N GLY A 221 24.16 11.84 -14.80
CA GLY A 221 25.50 12.40 -14.63
C GLY A 221 25.47 13.94 -14.73
N LYS A 222 26.10 14.48 -15.77
CA LYS A 222 26.11 15.94 -16.04
C LYS A 222 25.06 16.38 -17.05
N THR A 223 24.38 15.45 -17.72
CA THR A 223 23.41 15.74 -18.77
C THR A 223 22.05 16.01 -18.15
N ALA A 224 21.46 17.16 -18.41
CA ALA A 224 20.10 17.48 -18.02
C ALA A 224 19.11 16.61 -18.81
N LEU A 225 18.12 16.07 -18.11
CA LEU A 225 17.05 15.29 -18.71
C LEU A 225 15.83 16.20 -18.91
N LYS A 226 15.26 16.14 -20.13
CA LYS A 226 14.06 16.89 -20.50
C LYS A 226 13.11 15.99 -21.23
N LEU A 227 11.82 16.09 -20.87
CA LEU A 227 10.71 15.48 -21.57
C LEU A 227 10.12 16.49 -22.53
N GLU A 228 10.03 16.15 -23.81
CA GLU A 228 9.61 17.03 -24.88
C GLU A 228 8.45 16.42 -25.68
N GLU A 229 7.67 17.28 -26.29
CA GLU A 229 6.62 16.86 -27.23
C GLU A 229 7.25 16.43 -28.56
N SER A 230 6.77 15.32 -29.09
CA SER A 230 7.17 14.84 -30.43
C SER A 230 6.36 15.54 -31.53
N SER A 231 6.78 15.35 -32.80
CA SER A 231 6.05 15.87 -33.96
C SER A 231 4.58 15.41 -34.05
N ASP A 232 4.25 14.30 -33.39
CA ASP A 232 2.91 13.71 -33.41
C ASP A 232 2.02 14.24 -32.27
N GLY A 233 2.52 15.22 -31.50
CA GLY A 233 1.76 15.86 -30.43
C GLY A 233 1.63 15.02 -29.14
N VAL A 234 2.55 14.08 -28.92
CA VAL A 234 2.65 13.28 -27.70
C VAL A 234 4.01 13.47 -27.03
N TYR A 235 4.07 13.35 -25.72
CA TYR A 235 5.29 13.57 -24.95
C TYR A 235 6.15 12.31 -24.92
N GLN A 236 6.82 12.00 -26.02
CA GLN A 236 7.79 10.89 -26.17
C GLN A 236 9.05 11.30 -26.94
N ALA A 237 9.55 12.48 -26.61
CA ALA A 237 10.80 12.99 -27.15
C ALA A 237 11.68 13.59 -26.05
N GLY A 238 12.91 13.92 -26.41
CA GLY A 238 13.87 14.55 -25.52
C GLY A 238 14.68 13.57 -24.66
N SER A 239 15.69 14.11 -24.00
CA SER A 239 16.70 13.32 -23.30
C SER A 239 16.17 12.50 -22.11
N TYR A 240 15.04 12.89 -21.52
CA TYR A 240 14.38 12.08 -20.48
C TYR A 240 13.77 10.81 -21.05
N TYR A 241 13.04 10.93 -22.17
CA TYR A 241 12.43 9.78 -22.83
C TYR A 241 13.50 8.83 -23.37
N ASP A 242 14.54 9.35 -24.02
CA ASP A 242 15.68 8.55 -24.52
C ASP A 242 16.38 7.79 -23.40
N TYR A 243 16.54 8.45 -22.24
CA TYR A 243 17.12 7.81 -21.05
C TYR A 243 16.25 6.65 -20.55
N LEU A 244 14.94 6.83 -20.47
CA LEU A 244 14.02 5.73 -20.05
C LEU A 244 14.08 4.56 -21.04
N LEU A 245 14.11 4.83 -22.34
CA LEU A 245 14.27 3.77 -23.35
C LEU A 245 15.58 3.01 -23.15
N SER A 246 16.69 3.71 -22.91
CA SER A 246 18.00 3.09 -22.70
C SER A 246 18.03 2.21 -21.44
N VAL A 247 17.37 2.63 -20.36
CA VAL A 247 17.25 1.84 -19.13
C VAL A 247 16.38 0.61 -19.36
N THR A 248 15.28 0.75 -20.08
CA THR A 248 14.38 -0.36 -20.43
C THR A 248 15.09 -1.39 -21.31
N GLU A 249 15.83 -0.94 -22.32
CA GLU A 249 16.63 -1.80 -23.19
C GLU A 249 17.71 -2.55 -22.39
N THR A 250 18.40 -1.86 -21.50
CA THR A 250 19.40 -2.47 -20.61
C THR A 250 18.77 -3.55 -19.74
N SER A 251 17.62 -3.25 -19.14
CA SER A 251 16.88 -4.22 -18.31
C SER A 251 16.46 -5.45 -19.11
N LEU A 252 15.95 -5.25 -20.33
CA LEU A 252 15.58 -6.34 -21.23
C LEU A 252 16.80 -7.21 -21.58
N ASN A 253 17.91 -6.60 -21.94
CA ASN A 253 19.14 -7.32 -22.29
C ASN A 253 19.67 -8.13 -21.09
N ASN A 254 19.60 -7.59 -19.88
CA ASN A 254 19.96 -8.32 -18.67
C ASN A 254 19.03 -9.53 -18.45
N PHE A 255 17.73 -9.33 -18.59
CA PHE A 255 16.77 -10.43 -18.49
C PHE A 255 17.04 -11.53 -19.52
N LEU A 256 17.31 -11.16 -20.77
CA LEU A 256 17.64 -12.14 -21.83
C LEU A 256 18.94 -12.90 -21.56
N ALA A 257 19.93 -12.22 -20.97
CA ALA A 257 21.22 -12.85 -20.62
C ALA A 257 21.09 -13.81 -19.43
N ASP A 258 20.25 -13.48 -18.46
CA ASP A 258 20.10 -14.22 -17.21
C ASP A 258 19.04 -15.34 -17.30
N THR A 259 18.30 -15.41 -18.42
CA THR A 259 17.14 -16.31 -18.55
C THR A 259 17.42 -17.46 -19.53
N THR A 260 17.17 -18.68 -19.09
CA THR A 260 17.17 -19.86 -19.97
C THR A 260 15.84 -20.01 -20.66
N PHE A 261 15.84 -20.16 -21.98
CA PHE A 261 14.63 -20.37 -22.78
C PHE A 261 14.46 -21.86 -23.18
N PRO A 262 13.22 -22.38 -23.31
CA PRO A 262 11.95 -21.63 -23.14
C PRO A 262 11.74 -21.21 -21.68
N TYR A 263 11.37 -19.94 -21.50
CA TYR A 263 11.07 -19.42 -20.18
C TYR A 263 9.76 -20.02 -19.66
N THR A 264 9.82 -20.59 -18.46
CA THR A 264 8.62 -21.07 -17.77
C THR A 264 8.42 -20.14 -16.58
N GLU A 265 7.31 -19.45 -16.53
CA GLU A 265 6.97 -18.61 -15.40
C GLU A 265 6.87 -19.50 -14.14
N THR A 266 7.90 -19.46 -13.32
CA THR A 266 7.83 -20.04 -11.98
C THR A 266 6.89 -19.16 -11.16
N GLN A 267 6.02 -19.79 -10.39
CA GLN A 267 5.04 -19.09 -9.54
C GLN A 267 5.63 -17.83 -8.93
N MET A 268 4.91 -16.72 -9.07
CA MET A 268 5.26 -15.48 -8.38
C MET A 268 5.52 -15.81 -6.91
N ALA A 269 6.66 -15.38 -6.40
CA ALA A 269 6.99 -15.59 -5.00
C ALA A 269 5.81 -15.10 -4.14
N GLN A 270 5.33 -15.96 -3.25
CA GLN A 270 4.26 -15.56 -2.34
C GLN A 270 4.81 -14.46 -1.44
N PHE A 271 4.19 -13.29 -1.48
CA PHE A 271 4.56 -12.22 -0.58
C PHE A 271 4.14 -12.57 0.84
N PRO A 272 5.02 -12.44 1.83
CA PRO A 272 4.67 -12.66 3.23
C PRO A 272 3.44 -11.82 3.60
N GLY A 273 2.40 -12.45 4.14
CA GLY A 273 1.14 -11.79 4.53
C GLY A 273 0.14 -11.56 3.40
N GLY A 274 0.45 -11.95 2.17
CA GLY A 274 -0.54 -11.95 1.09
C GLY A 274 -1.37 -13.23 1.14
N SER A 275 -2.65 -13.15 1.41
CA SER A 275 -3.52 -14.30 1.13
C SER A 275 -3.56 -14.52 -0.38
N THR A 276 -3.34 -15.74 -0.81
CA THR A 276 -3.40 -16.18 -2.21
C THR A 276 -4.77 -15.94 -2.89
N GLY A 277 -5.77 -15.46 -2.15
CA GLY A 277 -7.12 -15.18 -2.63
C GLY A 277 -7.34 -13.82 -3.30
N GLY A 278 -6.41 -12.85 -3.19
CA GLY A 278 -6.65 -11.48 -3.63
C GLY A 278 -6.15 -11.10 -5.03
N MET A 279 -5.20 -11.83 -5.60
CA MET A 279 -4.65 -11.54 -6.93
C MET A 279 -5.18 -12.44 -8.06
N GLY A 280 -5.87 -13.52 -7.74
CA GLY A 280 -6.46 -14.43 -8.75
C GLY A 280 -7.73 -13.92 -9.44
N GLY A 281 -8.30 -12.80 -8.98
CA GLY A 281 -9.57 -12.29 -9.49
C GLY A 281 -9.49 -11.32 -10.67
N ALA A 282 -8.32 -10.76 -10.97
CA ALA A 282 -8.19 -9.77 -12.05
C ALA A 282 -7.57 -10.29 -13.35
N ALA A 283 -6.94 -11.47 -13.31
CA ALA A 283 -6.25 -12.04 -14.48
C ALA A 283 -6.99 -13.18 -15.18
N GLY A 284 -8.24 -13.45 -14.82
CA GLY A 284 -8.98 -14.63 -15.29
C GLY A 284 -10.37 -14.41 -15.89
N ALA A 285 -10.80 -13.20 -16.17
CA ALA A 285 -11.98 -13.00 -16.99
C ALA A 285 -11.62 -13.16 -18.46
N LYS A 286 -11.65 -14.42 -18.93
CA LYS A 286 -11.78 -14.68 -20.37
C LYS A 286 -12.98 -13.88 -20.88
N PRO A 287 -12.86 -13.14 -21.99
CA PRO A 287 -14.04 -12.61 -22.66
C PRO A 287 -14.94 -13.79 -23.00
N THR A 288 -16.10 -13.86 -22.41
CA THR A 288 -17.15 -14.74 -22.89
C THR A 288 -17.57 -14.17 -24.24
N ASP A 289 -17.34 -14.94 -25.30
CA ASP A 289 -17.97 -14.75 -26.59
C ASP A 289 -19.48 -14.67 -26.35
N ALA A 290 -20.01 -13.48 -26.29
CA ALA A 290 -21.43 -13.24 -26.42
C ALA A 290 -21.72 -13.11 -27.91
N GLY A 291 -21.92 -14.25 -28.51
CA GLY A 291 -23.13 -14.64 -29.18
C GLY A 291 -23.44 -13.93 -30.46
N ALA A 292 -23.14 -14.55 -31.56
CA ALA A 292 -23.95 -14.47 -32.75
C ALA A 292 -25.37 -14.97 -32.45
N ALA A 293 -26.37 -14.09 -32.58
CA ALA A 293 -27.70 -14.34 -33.13
C ALA A 293 -28.35 -12.99 -33.43
#